data_19c17526c85df8f5b7c827fbf1e68f99
#
_entry.id   19c17526c85df8f5b7c827fbf1e68f99
#
_cell.length_a   1.000
_cell.length_b   1.000
_cell.length_c   1.000
_cell.angle_alpha   90.00
_cell.angle_beta   90.00
_cell.angle_gamma   90.00
#
_symmetry.space_group_name_H-M   'P 1'
#
loop_
_entity.id
_entity.type
_entity.pdbx_description
1 polymer ?
#
loop_
_entity_poly.entity_id
_entity_poly.type
_entity_poly.pdbx_seq_one_letter_code
_entity_poly.pdbx_strand_id
1 'polypeptide(L)'
;MENDETMIPDKDVSVFKTPKGINEDIVREISAIKGEPEWMLEYRLKALDCFLKKPMPTWGVDLSRVDFDEYTYYIRPSDKQTNKWEEVPETIKDTFDKLGIPEAEQKYLSGVTTQYESEVVYHNMLKEVQEKGVIFLDIDSGLREYPELFKKYFDTVIPYNDNKFSALNGAVLSLIHI
;
A
#
# COMPACT_ATOMS: atom_id res chain seq x y z
N MET A 1 -33.05 -4.11 -4.27
CA MET A 1 -31.57 -4.18 -4.18
C MET A 1 -31.10 -3.60 -5.50
N GLU A 2 -30.76 -2.33 -5.47
CA GLU A 2 -30.13 -1.67 -6.60
C GLU A 2 -28.76 -2.32 -6.78
N ASN A 3 -28.45 -2.78 -7.98
CA ASN A 3 -27.13 -3.22 -8.35
C ASN A 3 -26.20 -2.01 -8.16
N ASP A 4 -25.27 -2.13 -7.26
CA ASP A 4 -24.22 -1.13 -7.07
C ASP A 4 -23.30 -1.20 -8.30
N GLU A 5 -23.57 -0.37 -9.30
CA GLU A 5 -22.80 -0.27 -10.55
C GLU A 5 -21.38 0.28 -10.32
N THR A 6 -21.02 0.60 -9.07
CA THR A 6 -19.68 1.09 -8.70
C THR A 6 -18.65 -0.02 -8.52
N MET A 7 -19.09 -1.28 -8.42
CA MET A 7 -18.18 -2.43 -8.44
C MET A 7 -17.83 -2.78 -9.89
N ILE A 8 -16.82 -2.16 -10.44
CA ILE A 8 -16.22 -2.56 -11.71
C ILE A 8 -15.46 -3.87 -11.46
N PRO A 9 -15.93 -5.02 -11.98
CA PRO A 9 -15.18 -6.25 -11.85
C PRO A 9 -13.92 -6.13 -12.70
N ASP A 10 -12.79 -5.91 -12.01
CA ASP A 10 -11.51 -5.85 -12.68
C ASP A 10 -11.04 -7.27 -13.03
N LYS A 11 -10.41 -7.42 -14.21
CA LYS A 11 -9.76 -8.68 -14.55
C LYS A 11 -8.56 -8.84 -13.63
N ASP A 12 -8.51 -9.94 -12.89
CA ASP A 12 -7.33 -10.28 -12.08
C ASP A 12 -6.12 -10.45 -13.02
N VAL A 13 -5.31 -9.40 -13.07
CA VAL A 13 -4.07 -9.32 -13.88
C VAL A 13 -2.84 -9.32 -12.98
N SER A 14 -3.01 -9.72 -11.73
CA SER A 14 -1.92 -9.73 -10.75
C SER A 14 -0.79 -10.67 -11.14
N VAL A 15 0.44 -10.20 -11.03
CA VAL A 15 1.67 -10.97 -11.20
C VAL A 15 1.89 -11.89 -10.01
N PHE A 16 1.48 -11.43 -8.84
CA PHE A 16 1.59 -12.18 -7.59
C PHE A 16 0.41 -11.84 -6.65
N LYS A 17 -0.04 -12.84 -5.89
CA LYS A 17 -1.13 -12.69 -4.92
C LYS A 17 -0.91 -13.67 -3.76
N THR A 18 -0.94 -13.15 -2.52
CA THR A 18 -0.90 -14.02 -1.35
C THR A 18 -2.20 -14.81 -1.19
N PRO A 19 -2.17 -15.97 -0.52
CA PRO A 19 -3.38 -16.64 -0.07
C PRO A 19 -4.25 -15.73 0.81
N LYS A 20 -5.51 -16.13 1.01
CA LYS A 20 -6.38 -15.50 1.99
C LYS A 20 -5.89 -15.70 3.41
N GLY A 21 -6.26 -14.79 4.31
CA GLY A 21 -5.87 -14.77 5.70
C GLY A 21 -4.53 -14.07 5.93
N ILE A 22 -4.13 -13.96 7.20
CA ILE A 22 -2.86 -13.35 7.60
C ILE A 22 -2.17 -14.24 8.63
N ASN A 23 -0.89 -14.52 8.38
CA ASN A 23 -0.02 -15.28 9.26
C ASN A 23 1.44 -14.84 9.09
N GLU A 24 2.32 -15.44 9.88
CA GLU A 24 3.75 -15.12 9.87
C GLU A 24 4.41 -15.38 8.50
N ASP A 25 4.03 -16.45 7.81
CA ASP A 25 4.61 -16.82 6.52
C ASP A 25 4.26 -15.78 5.45
N ILE A 26 2.99 -15.30 5.42
CA ILE A 26 2.55 -14.24 4.51
C ILE A 26 3.30 -12.93 4.80
N VAL A 27 3.46 -12.56 6.06
CA VAL A 27 4.19 -11.34 6.43
C VAL A 27 5.67 -11.41 6.03
N ARG A 28 6.30 -12.56 6.21
CA ARG A 28 7.68 -12.81 5.75
C ARG A 28 7.80 -12.76 4.24
N GLU A 29 6.82 -13.32 3.53
CA GLU A 29 6.77 -13.31 2.07
C GLU A 29 6.65 -11.88 1.52
N ILE A 30 5.75 -11.07 2.09
CA ILE A 30 5.61 -9.64 1.75
C ILE A 30 6.95 -8.92 1.91
N SER A 31 7.59 -9.06 3.07
CA SER A 31 8.87 -8.42 3.36
C SER A 31 9.99 -8.87 2.42
N ALA A 32 10.02 -10.15 2.07
CA ALA A 32 11.01 -10.72 1.12
C ALA A 32 10.79 -10.17 -0.31
N ILE A 33 9.54 -10.10 -0.78
CA ILE A 33 9.19 -9.56 -2.10
C ILE A 33 9.60 -8.09 -2.21
N LYS A 34 9.38 -7.31 -1.12
CA LYS A 34 9.74 -5.89 -1.05
C LYS A 34 11.24 -5.64 -0.83
N GLY A 35 12.01 -6.67 -0.50
CA GLY A 35 13.44 -6.57 -0.22
C GLY A 35 13.74 -5.67 0.99
N GLU A 36 12.90 -5.74 2.01
CA GLU A 36 12.98 -4.89 3.19
C GLU A 36 14.18 -5.22 4.08
N PRO A 37 14.71 -4.23 4.83
CA PRO A 37 15.73 -4.49 5.83
C PRO A 37 15.15 -5.29 7.01
N GLU A 38 16.02 -6.05 7.70
CA GLU A 38 15.64 -6.95 8.79
C GLU A 38 14.79 -6.28 9.88
N TRP A 39 15.12 -5.03 10.25
CA TRP A 39 14.37 -4.29 11.27
C TRP A 39 12.90 -4.02 10.85
N MET A 40 12.64 -3.89 9.54
CA MET A 40 11.29 -3.71 9.04
C MET A 40 10.49 -5.02 9.10
N LEU A 41 11.11 -6.15 8.80
CA LEU A 41 10.51 -7.46 9.02
C LEU A 41 10.20 -7.69 10.51
N GLU A 42 11.13 -7.37 11.40
CA GLU A 42 10.88 -7.48 12.84
C GLU A 42 9.71 -6.60 13.29
N TYR A 43 9.60 -5.39 12.76
CA TYR A 43 8.47 -4.50 13.02
C TYR A 43 7.15 -5.13 12.58
N ARG A 44 7.08 -5.65 11.35
CA ARG A 44 5.90 -6.33 10.82
C ARG A 44 5.46 -7.52 11.68
N LEU A 45 6.41 -8.33 12.12
CA LEU A 45 6.12 -9.48 12.97
C LEU A 45 5.61 -9.08 14.36
N LYS A 46 6.15 -8.00 14.95
CA LYS A 46 5.62 -7.42 16.19
C LYS A 46 4.20 -6.87 16.00
N ALA A 47 3.95 -6.23 14.87
CA ALA A 47 2.63 -5.73 14.53
C ALA A 47 1.63 -6.89 14.33
N LEU A 48 2.01 -7.97 13.68
CA LEU A 48 1.20 -9.17 13.53
C LEU A 48 0.85 -9.79 14.89
N ASP A 49 1.83 -9.97 15.76
CA ASP A 49 1.60 -10.51 17.12
C ASP A 49 0.63 -9.62 17.91
N CYS A 50 0.78 -8.31 17.77
CA CYS A 50 -0.13 -7.34 18.36
C CYS A 50 -1.56 -7.45 17.77
N PHE A 51 -1.69 -7.59 16.45
CA PHE A 51 -2.97 -7.79 15.78
C PHE A 51 -3.70 -9.04 16.27
N LEU A 52 -3.01 -10.15 16.38
CA LEU A 52 -3.60 -11.43 16.84
C LEU A 52 -4.11 -11.33 18.28
N LYS A 53 -3.43 -10.58 19.14
CA LYS A 53 -3.77 -10.45 20.56
C LYS A 53 -4.82 -9.37 20.87
N LYS A 54 -4.90 -8.32 20.06
CA LYS A 54 -5.82 -7.21 20.31
C LYS A 54 -7.28 -7.58 20.03
N PRO A 55 -8.22 -7.17 20.91
CA PRO A 55 -9.64 -7.31 20.62
C PRO A 55 -10.08 -6.38 19.50
N MET A 56 -11.23 -6.67 18.90
CA MET A 56 -11.91 -5.75 18.00
C MET A 56 -12.25 -4.45 18.73
N PRO A 57 -12.13 -3.29 18.07
CA PRO A 57 -12.63 -2.04 18.61
C PRO A 57 -14.13 -2.11 18.89
N THR A 58 -14.54 -1.52 20.01
CA THR A 58 -15.95 -1.44 20.43
C THR A 58 -16.59 -0.08 20.15
N TRP A 59 -15.82 0.84 19.58
CA TRP A 59 -16.26 2.18 19.16
C TRP A 59 -16.54 2.19 17.65
N GLY A 60 -17.52 3.00 17.25
CA GLY A 60 -17.90 3.13 15.83
C GLY A 60 -18.98 2.13 15.41
N VAL A 61 -18.90 1.68 14.17
CA VAL A 61 -19.87 0.72 13.60
C VAL A 61 -19.62 -0.70 14.11
N ASP A 62 -20.64 -1.56 14.05
CA ASP A 62 -20.50 -2.98 14.36
C ASP A 62 -19.58 -3.69 13.36
N LEU A 63 -18.45 -4.19 13.86
CA LEU A 63 -17.42 -4.89 13.08
C LEU A 63 -17.46 -6.41 13.30
N SER A 64 -18.48 -6.95 13.97
CA SER A 64 -18.59 -8.38 14.28
C SER A 64 -18.62 -9.29 13.06
N ARG A 65 -18.93 -8.75 11.87
CA ARG A 65 -19.00 -9.48 10.61
C ARG A 65 -17.66 -9.49 9.84
N VAL A 66 -16.65 -8.80 10.33
CA VAL A 66 -15.34 -8.76 9.66
C VAL A 66 -14.60 -10.05 9.97
N ASP A 67 -14.41 -10.88 8.95
CA ASP A 67 -13.60 -12.08 9.01
C ASP A 67 -12.27 -11.83 8.30
N PHE A 68 -11.21 -11.71 9.09
CA PHE A 68 -9.87 -11.40 8.58
C PHE A 68 -9.27 -12.53 7.75
N ASP A 69 -9.80 -13.76 7.84
CA ASP A 69 -9.30 -14.90 7.06
C ASP A 69 -9.88 -14.93 5.63
N GLU A 70 -10.89 -14.10 5.35
CA GLU A 70 -11.49 -14.01 4.02
C GLU A 70 -10.81 -13.03 3.07
N TYR A 71 -9.85 -12.22 3.56
CA TYR A 71 -9.17 -11.21 2.76
C TYR A 71 -7.81 -11.67 2.26
N THR A 72 -7.44 -11.21 1.06
CA THR A 72 -6.07 -11.25 0.55
C THR A 72 -5.39 -9.94 0.91
N TYR A 73 -4.23 -10.02 1.55
CA TYR A 73 -3.56 -8.85 2.13
C TYR A 73 -2.47 -8.24 1.25
N TYR A 74 -2.05 -8.93 0.22
CA TYR A 74 -1.07 -8.41 -0.71
C TYR A 74 -1.29 -8.93 -2.12
N ILE A 75 -1.39 -7.99 -3.07
CA ILE A 75 -1.57 -8.25 -4.50
C ILE A 75 -0.58 -7.35 -5.25
N ARG A 76 0.29 -7.95 -6.04
CA ARG A 76 1.26 -7.25 -6.89
C ARG A 76 0.79 -7.26 -8.33
N PRO A 77 0.35 -6.11 -8.86
CA PRO A 77 -0.22 -6.03 -10.22
C PRO A 77 0.82 -6.00 -11.32
N SER A 78 2.06 -5.56 -11.01
CA SER A 78 3.13 -5.37 -11.98
C SER A 78 4.50 -5.60 -11.35
N ASP A 79 5.46 -6.09 -12.13
CA ASP A 79 6.86 -6.23 -11.71
C ASP A 79 7.65 -4.91 -11.79
N LYS A 80 7.06 -3.86 -12.36
CA LYS A 80 7.74 -2.59 -12.62
C LYS A 80 6.89 -1.40 -12.19
N GLN A 81 7.51 -0.52 -11.42
CA GLN A 81 7.09 0.85 -11.25
C GLN A 81 7.62 1.69 -12.42
N THR A 82 6.82 2.62 -12.92
CA THR A 82 7.23 3.52 -13.99
C THR A 82 7.03 4.98 -13.61
N ASN A 83 7.82 5.87 -14.21
CA ASN A 83 7.65 7.33 -14.15
C ASN A 83 7.05 7.91 -15.43
N LYS A 84 6.66 7.06 -16.38
CA LYS A 84 6.01 7.44 -17.63
C LYS A 84 4.63 6.81 -17.69
N TRP A 85 3.62 7.65 -17.81
CA TRP A 85 2.24 7.17 -17.89
C TRP A 85 2.00 6.23 -19.08
N GLU A 86 2.68 6.45 -20.17
CA GLU A 86 2.60 5.62 -21.38
C GLU A 86 3.02 4.16 -21.15
N GLU A 87 3.89 3.91 -20.16
CA GLU A 87 4.41 2.59 -19.80
C GLU A 87 3.54 1.85 -18.79
N VAL A 88 2.52 2.51 -18.20
CA VAL A 88 1.54 1.87 -17.31
C VAL A 88 0.71 0.86 -18.11
N PRO A 89 0.47 -0.35 -17.59
CA PRO A 89 -0.37 -1.35 -18.27
C PRO A 89 -1.75 -0.80 -18.65
N GLU A 90 -2.23 -1.14 -19.86
CA GLU A 90 -3.49 -0.64 -20.41
C GLU A 90 -4.70 -0.98 -19.53
N THR A 91 -4.70 -2.16 -18.92
CA THR A 91 -5.76 -2.59 -18.00
C THR A 91 -5.89 -1.68 -16.78
N ILE A 92 -4.77 -1.14 -16.30
CA ILE A 92 -4.75 -0.18 -15.19
C ILE A 92 -5.26 1.18 -15.68
N LYS A 93 -4.82 1.65 -16.85
CA LYS A 93 -5.30 2.89 -17.47
C LYS A 93 -6.81 2.87 -17.69
N ASP A 94 -7.34 1.76 -18.21
CA ASP A 94 -8.78 1.57 -18.43
C ASP A 94 -9.58 1.72 -17.13
N THR A 95 -9.04 1.26 -16.00
CA THR A 95 -9.67 1.41 -14.70
C THR A 95 -9.72 2.87 -14.27
N PHE A 96 -8.62 3.62 -14.44
CA PHE A 96 -8.57 5.05 -14.12
C PHE A 96 -9.50 5.86 -15.03
N ASP A 97 -9.57 5.53 -16.32
CA ASP A 97 -10.48 6.17 -17.27
C ASP A 97 -11.96 5.95 -16.89
N LYS A 98 -12.31 4.73 -16.49
CA LYS A 98 -13.67 4.41 -16.00
C LYS A 98 -14.03 5.15 -14.71
N LEU A 99 -13.04 5.38 -13.84
CA LEU A 99 -13.20 6.18 -12.63
C LEU A 99 -13.26 7.69 -12.90
N GLY A 100 -13.02 8.12 -14.14
CA GLY A 100 -13.07 9.52 -14.55
C GLY A 100 -11.93 10.36 -14.01
N ILE A 101 -10.75 9.76 -13.73
CA ILE A 101 -9.57 10.47 -13.28
C ILE A 101 -8.89 11.15 -14.48
N PRO A 102 -8.87 12.49 -14.57
CA PRO A 102 -8.36 13.19 -15.75
C PRO A 102 -6.85 12.96 -15.95
N GLU A 103 -6.43 12.63 -17.17
CA GLU A 103 -5.01 12.56 -17.55
C GLU A 103 -4.26 13.88 -17.26
N ALA A 104 -4.97 15.00 -17.31
CA ALA A 104 -4.42 16.31 -17.00
C ALA A 104 -3.92 16.42 -15.55
N GLU A 105 -4.58 15.79 -14.57
CA GLU A 105 -4.14 15.84 -13.18
C GLU A 105 -2.79 15.15 -13.00
N GLN A 106 -2.52 14.11 -13.76
CA GLN A 106 -1.28 13.35 -13.70
C GLN A 106 -0.09 14.10 -14.27
N LYS A 107 -0.32 15.01 -15.22
CA LYS A 107 0.75 15.76 -15.92
C LYS A 107 1.10 17.10 -15.29
N TYR A 108 0.14 17.75 -14.61
CA TYR A 108 0.30 19.12 -14.15
C TYR A 108 0.48 19.27 -12.64
N LEU A 109 0.30 18.22 -11.85
CA LEU A 109 0.59 18.27 -10.43
C LEU A 109 2.09 18.23 -10.15
N SER A 110 2.50 18.89 -9.08
CA SER A 110 3.91 18.96 -8.65
C SER A 110 4.50 17.60 -8.28
N GLY A 111 3.65 16.66 -7.89
CA GLY A 111 3.99 15.26 -7.64
C GLY A 111 2.73 14.40 -7.72
N VAL A 112 2.84 13.25 -8.35
CA VAL A 112 1.74 12.28 -8.50
C VAL A 112 2.26 10.88 -8.22
N THR A 113 1.52 10.16 -7.40
CA THR A 113 1.71 8.72 -7.18
C THR A 113 0.40 8.01 -7.43
N THR A 114 0.44 7.00 -8.28
CA THR A 114 -0.72 6.18 -8.59
C THR A 114 -0.49 4.79 -8.04
N GLN A 115 -1.41 4.39 -7.20
CA GLN A 115 -1.46 3.04 -6.63
C GLN A 115 -2.49 2.20 -7.37
N TYR A 116 -2.16 0.94 -7.58
CA TYR A 116 -3.11 -0.08 -7.98
C TYR A 116 -2.84 -1.34 -7.16
N GLU A 117 -3.88 -1.87 -6.51
CA GLU A 117 -3.76 -2.95 -5.53
C GLU A 117 -2.77 -2.59 -4.40
N SER A 118 -1.77 -3.44 -4.15
CA SER A 118 -0.81 -3.25 -3.05
C SER A 118 0.49 -2.54 -3.46
N GLU A 119 0.58 -2.01 -4.68
CA GLU A 119 1.83 -1.43 -5.19
C GLU A 119 1.62 -0.07 -5.86
N VAL A 120 2.68 0.75 -5.82
CA VAL A 120 2.77 1.95 -6.65
C VAL A 120 3.15 1.54 -8.07
N VAL A 121 2.28 1.85 -9.02
CA VAL A 121 2.49 1.54 -10.44
C VAL A 121 3.05 2.70 -11.23
N TYR A 122 2.77 3.93 -10.80
CA TYR A 122 3.27 5.15 -11.42
C TYR A 122 3.66 6.16 -10.35
N HIS A 123 4.83 6.77 -10.52
CA HIS A 123 5.33 7.83 -9.65
C HIS A 123 6.06 8.88 -10.48
N ASN A 124 5.67 10.13 -10.32
CA ASN A 124 6.32 11.26 -10.97
C ASN A 124 6.33 12.48 -10.06
N MET A 125 7.42 13.22 -10.09
CA MET A 125 7.54 14.51 -9.42
C MET A 125 8.24 15.52 -10.34
N LEU A 126 7.74 16.75 -10.39
CA LEU A 126 8.35 17.81 -11.19
C LEU A 126 9.79 18.06 -10.74
N LYS A 127 10.70 18.17 -11.71
CA LYS A 127 12.14 18.38 -11.48
C LYS A 127 12.42 19.63 -10.64
N GLU A 128 11.66 20.71 -10.84
CA GLU A 128 11.77 21.93 -10.06
C GLU A 128 11.50 21.75 -8.56
N VAL A 129 10.64 20.79 -8.22
CA VAL A 129 10.28 20.44 -6.83
C VAL A 129 11.38 19.60 -6.21
N GLN A 130 11.93 18.64 -6.98
CA GLN A 130 13.09 17.84 -6.57
C GLN A 130 14.32 18.72 -6.29
N GLU A 131 14.61 19.68 -7.17
CA GLU A 131 15.74 20.61 -7.02
C GLU A 131 15.63 21.50 -5.77
N LYS A 132 14.42 21.69 -5.25
CA LYS A 132 14.17 22.38 -3.96
C LYS A 132 14.35 21.49 -2.74
N GLY A 133 14.72 20.22 -2.93
CA GLY A 133 14.96 19.27 -1.85
C GLY A 133 13.70 18.62 -1.26
N VAL A 134 12.57 18.69 -1.97
CA VAL A 134 11.35 17.97 -1.56
C VAL A 134 11.54 16.49 -1.82
N ILE A 135 11.28 15.67 -0.80
CA ILE A 135 11.26 14.21 -0.86
C ILE A 135 9.79 13.79 -0.96
N PHE A 136 9.44 13.10 -2.05
CA PHE A 136 8.11 12.53 -2.25
C PHE A 136 8.30 11.15 -2.86
N LEU A 137 8.17 10.10 -2.06
CA LEU A 137 8.47 8.73 -2.43
C LEU A 137 7.40 7.79 -1.85
N ASP A 138 7.24 6.63 -2.48
CA ASP A 138 6.58 5.50 -1.86
C ASP A 138 7.45 4.93 -0.71
N ILE A 139 6.83 4.10 0.13
CA ILE A 139 7.48 3.55 1.33
C ILE A 139 8.72 2.71 1.00
N ASP A 140 8.69 1.93 -0.08
CA ASP A 140 9.78 1.03 -0.44
C ASP A 140 10.99 1.81 -0.93
N SER A 141 10.75 2.87 -1.71
CA SER A 141 11.79 3.81 -2.15
C SER A 141 12.33 4.64 -0.98
N GLY A 142 11.44 5.11 -0.09
CA GLY A 142 11.84 5.84 1.12
C GLY A 142 12.73 5.00 2.04
N LEU A 143 12.40 3.73 2.23
CA LEU A 143 13.22 2.79 3.02
C LEU A 143 14.61 2.57 2.43
N ARG A 144 14.73 2.53 1.09
CA ARG A 144 16.01 2.31 0.41
C ARG A 144 16.87 3.57 0.35
N GLU A 145 16.26 4.71 0.00
CA GLU A 145 16.97 5.93 -0.33
C GLU A 145 17.23 6.81 0.90
N TYR A 146 16.32 6.80 1.86
CA TYR A 146 16.36 7.63 3.06
C TYR A 146 16.11 6.83 4.36
N PRO A 147 16.84 5.71 4.61
CA PRO A 147 16.55 4.80 5.72
C PRO A 147 16.57 5.47 7.10
N GLU A 148 17.49 6.39 7.35
CA GLU A 148 17.60 7.08 8.64
C GLU A 148 16.44 8.07 8.86
N LEU A 149 16.04 8.79 7.83
CA LEU A 149 14.91 9.71 7.88
C LEU A 149 13.62 8.93 8.09
N PHE A 150 13.43 7.85 7.33
CA PHE A 150 12.30 6.96 7.45
C PHE A 150 12.18 6.41 8.87
N LYS A 151 13.24 5.80 9.39
CA LYS A 151 13.28 5.21 10.74
C LYS A 151 12.99 6.23 11.84
N LYS A 152 13.38 7.49 11.64
CA LYS A 152 13.15 8.55 12.61
C LYS A 152 11.67 8.91 12.79
N TYR A 153 10.89 8.87 11.72
CA TYR A 153 9.50 9.34 11.73
C TYR A 153 8.46 8.23 11.61
N PHE A 154 8.85 7.07 11.11
CA PHE A 154 7.95 5.94 10.94
C PHE A 154 7.35 5.48 12.27
N ASP A 155 6.04 5.23 12.29
CA ASP A 155 5.29 4.72 13.44
C ASP A 155 5.29 5.64 14.69
N THR A 156 5.61 6.93 14.53
CA THR A 156 5.74 7.85 15.67
C THR A 156 4.44 8.55 16.06
N VAL A 157 3.45 8.64 15.16
CA VAL A 157 2.18 9.36 15.40
C VAL A 157 1.08 8.39 15.82
N ILE A 158 0.84 7.34 15.03
CA ILE A 158 -0.12 6.28 15.34
C ILE A 158 0.67 4.97 15.32
N PRO A 159 1.16 4.50 16.47
CA PRO A 159 1.97 3.30 16.53
C PRO A 159 1.14 2.03 16.25
N TYR A 160 1.80 0.98 15.75
CA TYR A 160 1.15 -0.29 15.44
C TYR A 160 0.37 -0.88 16.63
N ASN A 161 0.75 -0.55 17.85
CA ASN A 161 0.11 -1.05 19.06
C ASN A 161 -1.04 -0.17 19.57
N ASP A 162 -1.49 0.82 18.81
CA ASP A 162 -2.63 1.66 19.21
C ASP A 162 -3.93 0.84 19.24
N ASN A 163 -4.35 0.27 18.11
CA ASN A 163 -5.55 -0.56 18.02
C ASN A 163 -5.33 -1.75 17.07
N LYS A 164 -6.35 -2.62 16.92
CA LYS A 164 -6.26 -3.83 16.08
C LYS A 164 -5.99 -3.50 14.61
N PHE A 165 -6.58 -2.43 14.07
CA PHE A 165 -6.39 -2.05 12.67
C PHE A 165 -5.04 -1.37 12.43
N SER A 166 -4.52 -0.59 13.39
CA SER A 166 -3.15 -0.07 13.32
C SER A 166 -2.14 -1.22 13.30
N ALA A 167 -2.39 -2.25 14.10
CA ALA A 167 -1.55 -3.44 14.13
C ALA A 167 -1.62 -4.23 12.81
N LEU A 168 -2.81 -4.42 12.25
CA LEU A 168 -2.98 -5.03 10.93
C LEU A 168 -2.24 -4.23 9.86
N ASN A 169 -2.46 -2.90 9.84
CA ASN A 169 -1.75 -2.03 8.91
C ASN A 169 -0.23 -2.17 9.04
N GLY A 170 0.31 -2.17 10.26
CA GLY A 170 1.75 -2.38 10.48
C GLY A 170 2.27 -3.72 9.95
N ALA A 171 1.47 -4.78 10.06
CA ALA A 171 1.86 -6.11 9.60
C ALA A 171 1.91 -6.23 8.06
N VAL A 172 0.95 -5.63 7.35
CA VAL A 172 0.78 -5.78 5.90
C VAL A 172 1.08 -4.52 5.10
N LEU A 173 1.57 -3.48 5.75
CA LEU A 173 1.83 -2.17 5.18
C LEU A 173 2.46 -2.26 3.78
N SER A 174 1.77 -1.74 2.78
CA SER A 174 2.26 -1.68 1.41
C SER A 174 2.41 -0.26 0.88
N LEU A 175 1.69 0.70 1.47
CA LEU A 175 1.69 2.08 0.99
C LEU A 175 1.52 3.09 2.13
N ILE A 176 2.50 3.97 2.29
CA ILE A 176 2.38 5.27 2.95
C ILE A 176 3.22 6.25 2.14
N HIS A 177 2.70 7.45 1.91
CA HIS A 177 3.46 8.57 1.38
C HIS A 177 4.17 9.28 2.53
N ILE A 178 5.45 9.54 2.34
CA ILE A 178 6.26 10.39 3.22
C ILE A 178 6.49 11.71 2.52
#